data_9f134cdefde358e6374b4072cf505799
#
_entry.id   9f134cdefde358e6374b4072cf505799
#
_cell.length_a   1.000
_cell.length_b   1.000
_cell.length_c   1.000
_cell.angle_alpha   90.00
_cell.angle_beta   90.00
_cell.angle_gamma   90.00
#
_symmetry.space_group_name_H-M   'P 1'
#
loop_
_entity.id
_entity.type
_entity.pdbx_description
1 polymer ?
#
loop_
_entity_poly.entity_id
_entity_poly.type
_entity_poly.pdbx_seq_one_letter_code
_entity_poly.pdbx_strand_id
1 'polypeptide(L)'
;MLKPNRVRAAFREGRPSFGVYARIPSTATIELLAHAGLDFVRIDLLENHIGPEMLRAMIQTAHAEGITPFVRVPAVDPQAIRMVLDLGASGVIVPEVESAADVAAAVRAAKLPPHGARRVGLTGLDGHGRVAPDEYAAWASEHVLLGVQMETPGALRDMDAILAMPGLDMVLGGRGTLASHLGVPGQRDHPKVLEAEARLMERARQAGKIISVTYLPVRDPAQVEPVRDWVARGIHSVALGLDADFVHVYRRLLAAVAPAASGERQS
;
A
#
# COMPACT_ATOMS: atom_id res chain seq x y z
N MET A 1 0.96 20.25 -10.64
CA MET A 1 0.10 19.79 -11.75
C MET A 1 -0.50 18.43 -11.37
N LEU A 2 -1.81 18.26 -11.45
CA LEU A 2 -2.51 17.01 -11.11
C LEU A 2 -2.03 15.87 -12.00
N LYS A 3 -1.57 14.77 -11.39
CA LYS A 3 -1.11 13.58 -12.11
C LYS A 3 -2.07 12.42 -11.88
N PRO A 4 -2.31 11.54 -12.88
CA PRO A 4 -3.15 10.37 -12.69
C PRO A 4 -2.52 9.40 -11.68
N ASN A 5 -3.37 8.73 -10.90
CA ASN A 5 -2.95 7.65 -10.03
C ASN A 5 -2.69 6.39 -10.87
N ARG A 6 -1.44 5.93 -10.93
CA ARG A 6 -1.04 4.78 -11.77
C ARG A 6 -1.69 3.47 -11.36
N VAL A 7 -2.00 3.29 -10.06
CA VAL A 7 -2.73 2.10 -9.58
C VAL A 7 -4.16 2.10 -10.11
N ARG A 8 -4.84 3.27 -10.09
CA ARG A 8 -6.18 3.41 -10.68
C ARG A 8 -6.17 3.20 -12.19
N ALA A 9 -5.18 3.77 -12.88
CA ALA A 9 -5.02 3.60 -14.31
C ALA A 9 -4.80 2.13 -14.67
N ALA A 10 -3.86 1.46 -14.00
CA ALA A 10 -3.59 0.04 -14.20
C ALA A 10 -4.84 -0.84 -13.97
N PHE A 11 -5.59 -0.55 -12.89
CA PHE A 11 -6.83 -1.27 -12.61
C PHE A 11 -7.86 -1.14 -13.74
N ARG A 12 -8.04 0.06 -14.28
CA ARG A 12 -8.95 0.31 -15.43
C ARG A 12 -8.49 -0.36 -16.73
N GLU A 13 -7.19 -0.47 -16.92
CA GLU A 13 -6.56 -1.13 -18.06
C GLU A 13 -6.53 -2.66 -17.93
N GLY A 14 -6.96 -3.21 -16.78
CA GLY A 14 -6.92 -4.65 -16.51
C GLY A 14 -5.50 -5.20 -16.33
N ARG A 15 -4.51 -4.36 -16.04
CA ARG A 15 -3.13 -4.78 -15.78
C ARG A 15 -2.79 -4.70 -14.29
N PRO A 16 -1.86 -5.52 -13.81
CA PRO A 16 -1.35 -5.38 -12.45
C PRO A 16 -0.52 -4.09 -12.30
N SER A 17 -0.48 -3.57 -11.07
CA SER A 17 0.42 -2.50 -10.66
C SER A 17 1.42 -3.01 -9.61
N PHE A 18 2.66 -2.54 -9.69
CA PHE A 18 3.74 -2.99 -8.82
C PHE A 18 4.35 -1.84 -8.03
N GLY A 19 4.70 -2.09 -6.80
CA GLY A 19 5.34 -1.11 -5.93
C GLY A 19 6.04 -1.77 -4.75
N VAL A 20 6.52 -0.96 -3.80
CA VAL A 20 7.18 -1.41 -2.57
C VAL A 20 6.78 -0.53 -1.39
N TYR A 21 7.06 -1.01 -0.17
CA TYR A 21 7.03 -0.17 1.01
C TYR A 21 8.36 0.59 1.17
N ALA A 22 8.29 1.92 1.28
CA ALA A 22 9.42 2.78 1.59
C ALA A 22 9.47 3.07 3.09
N ARG A 23 10.48 2.54 3.74
CA ARG A 23 10.77 2.71 5.16
C ARG A 23 12.02 3.56 5.41
N ILE A 24 12.88 3.71 4.40
CA ILE A 24 14.05 4.57 4.48
C ILE A 24 13.60 6.02 4.22
N PRO A 25 13.73 6.93 5.19
CA PRO A 25 13.30 8.33 5.04
C PRO A 25 14.27 9.12 4.16
N SER A 26 14.16 8.94 2.85
CA SER A 26 15.05 9.56 1.86
C SER A 26 14.33 9.78 0.53
N THR A 27 14.51 10.95 -0.06
CA THR A 27 14.07 11.26 -1.42
C THR A 27 14.81 10.43 -2.46
N ALA A 28 16.10 10.17 -2.26
CA ALA A 28 16.90 9.34 -3.16
C ALA A 28 16.34 7.90 -3.25
N THR A 29 15.79 7.37 -2.16
CA THR A 29 15.08 6.07 -2.20
C THR A 29 13.89 6.14 -3.15
N ILE A 30 13.10 7.20 -3.12
CA ILE A 30 11.94 7.38 -4.01
C ILE A 30 12.38 7.46 -5.47
N GLU A 31 13.45 8.20 -5.78
CA GLU A 31 14.04 8.30 -7.11
C GLU A 31 14.45 6.92 -7.63
N LEU A 32 15.19 6.15 -6.82
CA LEU A 32 15.64 4.79 -7.19
C LEU A 32 14.45 3.86 -7.47
N LEU A 33 13.39 3.92 -6.66
CA LEU A 33 12.18 3.11 -6.85
C LEU A 33 11.42 3.50 -8.13
N ALA A 34 11.36 4.79 -8.45
CA ALA A 34 10.76 5.27 -9.68
C ALA A 34 11.56 4.81 -10.91
N HIS A 35 12.90 4.93 -10.86
CA HIS A 35 13.78 4.46 -11.93
C HIS A 35 13.77 2.93 -12.09
N ALA A 36 13.41 2.18 -11.06
CA ALA A 36 13.17 0.75 -11.17
C ALA A 36 11.89 0.40 -11.96
N GLY A 37 11.09 1.39 -12.36
CA GLY A 37 9.89 1.20 -13.17
C GLY A 37 8.63 0.84 -12.35
N LEU A 38 8.64 1.06 -11.03
CA LEU A 38 7.48 0.79 -10.18
C LEU A 38 6.32 1.78 -10.44
N ASP A 39 5.08 1.31 -10.28
CA ASP A 39 3.88 2.14 -10.45
C ASP A 39 3.58 2.98 -9.21
N PHE A 40 3.89 2.46 -8.01
CA PHE A 40 3.60 3.13 -6.76
C PHE A 40 4.67 2.87 -5.69
N VAL A 41 4.68 3.77 -4.70
CA VAL A 41 5.41 3.59 -3.45
C VAL A 41 4.44 3.73 -2.28
N ARG A 42 4.59 2.92 -1.24
CA ARG A 42 3.88 3.05 0.04
C ARG A 42 4.85 3.55 1.09
N ILE A 43 4.80 4.85 1.38
CA ILE A 43 5.59 5.44 2.47
C ILE A 43 4.94 5.00 3.78
N ASP A 44 5.73 4.39 4.65
CA ASP A 44 5.22 3.62 5.78
C ASP A 44 5.43 4.37 7.10
N LEU A 45 4.35 4.90 7.66
CA LEU A 45 4.36 5.56 8.98
C LEU A 45 3.94 4.64 10.13
N LEU A 46 3.45 3.42 9.83
CA LEU A 46 3.11 2.44 10.87
C LEU A 46 4.36 1.82 11.50
N GLU A 47 5.30 1.43 10.67
CA GLU A 47 6.52 0.74 11.11
C GLU A 47 7.74 1.69 11.22
N ASN A 48 7.55 2.97 10.86
CA ASN A 48 8.61 3.96 10.84
C ASN A 48 8.13 5.35 11.23
N HIS A 49 9.00 6.08 11.92
CA HIS A 49 8.76 7.46 12.32
C HIS A 49 9.41 8.43 11.32
N ILE A 50 8.64 8.85 10.31
CA ILE A 50 9.06 9.84 9.31
C ILE A 50 8.43 11.18 9.68
N GLY A 51 9.26 12.18 9.90
CA GLY A 51 8.78 13.55 10.19
C GLY A 51 8.03 14.16 8.98
N PRO A 52 7.11 15.10 9.22
CA PRO A 52 6.22 15.64 8.19
C PRO A 52 6.98 16.34 7.05
N GLU A 53 8.12 16.98 7.32
CA GLU A 53 8.95 17.63 6.31
C GLU A 53 9.55 16.60 5.34
N MET A 54 10.13 15.52 5.87
CA MET A 54 10.68 14.45 5.05
C MET A 54 9.57 13.71 4.30
N LEU A 55 8.43 13.43 4.96
CA LEU A 55 7.25 12.83 4.32
C LEU A 55 6.80 13.67 3.12
N ARG A 56 6.69 14.99 3.31
CA ARG A 56 6.35 15.92 2.23
C ARG A 56 7.36 15.85 1.09
N ALA A 57 8.65 15.87 1.40
CA ALA A 57 9.71 15.78 0.40
C ALA A 57 9.64 14.47 -0.38
N MET A 58 9.45 13.32 0.28
CA MET A 58 9.28 12.03 -0.38
C MET A 58 8.05 11.99 -1.29
N ILE A 59 6.90 12.53 -0.85
CA ILE A 59 5.69 12.63 -1.66
C ILE A 59 5.92 13.50 -2.90
N GLN A 60 6.56 14.66 -2.74
CA GLN A 60 6.86 15.58 -3.85
C GLN A 60 7.82 14.95 -4.85
N THR A 61 8.86 14.25 -4.37
CA THR A 61 9.78 13.49 -5.23
C THR A 61 9.03 12.42 -6.00
N ALA A 62 8.15 11.66 -5.35
CA ALA A 62 7.35 10.65 -6.04
C ALA A 62 6.50 11.25 -7.18
N HIS A 63 5.90 12.41 -6.96
CA HIS A 63 5.18 13.13 -8.00
C HIS A 63 6.11 13.63 -9.11
N ALA A 64 7.29 14.14 -8.78
CA ALA A 64 8.27 14.60 -9.77
C ALA A 64 8.68 13.44 -10.69
N GLU A 65 9.01 12.31 -10.11
CA GLU A 65 9.47 11.09 -10.80
C GLU A 65 8.32 10.28 -11.46
N GLY A 66 7.06 10.67 -11.24
CA GLY A 66 5.92 10.00 -11.87
C GLY A 66 5.51 8.67 -11.25
N ILE A 67 5.99 8.34 -10.06
CA ILE A 67 5.53 7.19 -9.25
C ILE A 67 4.41 7.65 -8.31
N THR A 68 3.39 6.81 -8.08
CA THR A 68 2.24 7.18 -7.23
C THR A 68 2.55 7.03 -5.74
N PRO A 69 2.53 8.12 -4.95
CA PRO A 69 2.75 8.04 -3.51
C PRO A 69 1.48 7.66 -2.75
N PHE A 70 1.49 6.50 -2.10
CA PHE A 70 0.57 6.16 -1.02
C PHE A 70 1.28 6.36 0.32
N VAL A 71 0.52 6.69 1.37
CA VAL A 71 1.03 6.72 2.74
C VAL A 71 0.23 5.73 3.58
N ARG A 72 0.91 4.81 4.26
CA ARG A 72 0.28 3.99 5.30
C ARG A 72 0.35 4.74 6.62
N VAL A 73 -0.81 5.13 7.14
CA VAL A 73 -0.93 5.82 8.43
C VAL A 73 -0.73 4.85 9.61
N PRO A 74 -0.41 5.36 10.82
CA PRO A 74 -0.14 4.48 11.97
C PRO A 74 -1.39 3.77 12.51
N ALA A 75 -2.57 4.35 12.34
CA ALA A 75 -3.82 3.85 12.90
C ALA A 75 -5.04 4.40 12.15
N VAL A 76 -6.24 4.01 12.56
CA VAL A 76 -7.51 4.63 12.15
C VAL A 76 -7.62 6.03 12.80
N ASP A 77 -6.86 6.97 12.30
CA ASP A 77 -6.83 8.36 12.80
C ASP A 77 -7.26 9.33 11.70
N PRO A 78 -8.44 9.97 11.82
CA PRO A 78 -8.91 10.96 10.87
C PRO A 78 -7.98 12.16 10.68
N GLN A 79 -7.19 12.54 11.68
CA GLN A 79 -6.23 13.66 11.56
C GLN A 79 -5.01 13.24 10.75
N ALA A 80 -4.43 12.07 11.03
CA ALA A 80 -3.33 11.52 10.25
C ALA A 80 -3.72 11.29 8.78
N ILE A 81 -4.92 10.75 8.53
CA ILE A 81 -5.46 10.56 7.17
C ILE A 81 -5.52 11.89 6.42
N ARG A 82 -6.08 12.94 7.03
CA ARG A 82 -6.14 14.27 6.39
C ARG A 82 -4.76 14.86 6.17
N MET A 83 -3.90 14.79 7.18
CA MET A 83 -2.54 15.33 7.10
C MET A 83 -1.77 14.78 5.90
N VAL A 84 -1.73 13.45 5.73
CA VAL A 84 -0.97 12.85 4.63
C VAL A 84 -1.53 13.21 3.25
N LEU A 85 -2.86 13.32 3.13
CA LEU A 85 -3.50 13.77 1.90
C LEU A 85 -3.27 15.26 1.62
N ASP A 86 -3.19 16.10 2.64
CA ASP A 86 -2.88 17.52 2.51
C ASP A 86 -1.39 17.75 2.20
N LEU A 87 -0.51 16.85 2.61
CA LEU A 87 0.89 16.82 2.17
C LEU A 87 1.05 16.37 0.71
N GLY A 88 -0.03 15.85 0.09
CA GLY A 88 -0.06 15.53 -1.34
C GLY A 88 -0.05 14.06 -1.69
N ALA A 89 -0.27 13.15 -0.74
CA ALA A 89 -0.39 11.72 -1.08
C ALA A 89 -1.55 11.48 -2.06
N SER A 90 -1.32 10.62 -3.06
CA SER A 90 -2.35 10.18 -4.01
C SER A 90 -3.19 9.02 -3.48
N GLY A 91 -2.92 8.58 -2.26
CA GLY A 91 -3.73 7.61 -1.56
C GLY A 91 -3.25 7.40 -0.13
N VAL A 92 -4.14 6.86 0.68
CA VAL A 92 -3.88 6.51 2.07
C VAL A 92 -4.25 5.05 2.31
N ILE A 93 -3.41 4.36 3.06
CA ILE A 93 -3.67 2.99 3.53
C ILE A 93 -3.89 3.05 5.04
N VAL A 94 -5.04 2.59 5.48
CA VAL A 94 -5.41 2.52 6.89
C VAL A 94 -5.23 1.08 7.38
N PRO A 95 -4.33 0.84 8.35
CA PRO A 95 -4.08 -0.49 8.89
C PRO A 95 -5.16 -0.88 9.90
N GLU A 96 -5.20 -2.16 10.24
CA GLU A 96 -5.84 -2.72 11.43
C GLU A 96 -7.29 -2.24 11.68
N VAL A 97 -8.08 -2.07 10.62
CA VAL A 97 -9.50 -1.75 10.79
C VAL A 97 -10.22 -2.92 11.46
N GLU A 98 -11.06 -2.62 12.46
CA GLU A 98 -11.77 -3.62 13.27
C GLU A 98 -13.27 -3.70 12.93
N SER A 99 -13.79 -2.69 12.22
CA SER A 99 -15.22 -2.59 11.97
C SER A 99 -15.57 -1.76 10.74
N ALA A 100 -16.80 -1.89 10.28
CA ALA A 100 -17.35 -0.99 9.27
C ALA A 100 -17.38 0.48 9.74
N ALA A 101 -17.48 0.74 11.04
CA ALA A 101 -17.44 2.10 11.60
C ALA A 101 -16.06 2.74 11.45
N ASP A 102 -14.97 1.98 11.60
CA ASP A 102 -13.60 2.47 11.37
C ASP A 102 -13.41 2.89 9.92
N VAL A 103 -13.90 2.05 9.00
CA VAL A 103 -13.81 2.35 7.57
C VAL A 103 -14.67 3.56 7.21
N ALA A 104 -15.85 3.71 7.81
CA ALA A 104 -16.68 4.91 7.62
C ALA A 104 -15.97 6.19 8.12
N ALA A 105 -15.27 6.12 9.26
CA ALA A 105 -14.46 7.22 9.77
C ALA A 105 -13.30 7.56 8.80
N ALA A 106 -12.63 6.54 8.27
CA ALA A 106 -11.57 6.72 7.28
C ALA A 106 -12.09 7.33 5.96
N VAL A 107 -13.22 6.85 5.43
CA VAL A 107 -13.87 7.44 4.24
C VAL A 107 -14.22 8.90 4.49
N ARG A 108 -14.85 9.21 5.63
CA ARG A 108 -15.22 10.56 6.00
C ARG A 108 -14.01 11.50 6.05
N ALA A 109 -12.85 11.03 6.51
CA ALA A 109 -11.61 11.80 6.58
C ALA A 109 -10.90 11.94 5.24
N ALA A 110 -10.92 10.89 4.40
CA ALA A 110 -10.14 10.83 3.16
C ALA A 110 -10.86 11.46 1.96
N LYS A 111 -12.20 11.29 1.86
CA LYS A 111 -12.97 11.67 0.66
C LYS A 111 -13.60 13.05 0.79
N LEU A 112 -13.71 13.69 -0.37
CA LEU A 112 -14.50 14.91 -0.51
C LEU A 112 -16.01 14.58 -0.53
N PRO A 113 -16.92 15.55 -0.31
CA PRO A 113 -18.34 15.32 -0.54
C PRO A 113 -18.61 14.81 -1.98
N PRO A 114 -19.60 13.93 -2.20
CA PRO A 114 -20.63 13.52 -1.24
C PRO A 114 -20.22 12.34 -0.33
N HIS A 115 -19.10 11.66 -0.59
CA HIS A 115 -18.72 10.43 0.11
C HIS A 115 -18.04 10.70 1.45
N GLY A 116 -17.39 11.84 1.63
CA GLY A 116 -16.66 12.21 2.84
C GLY A 116 -16.89 13.64 3.28
N ALA A 117 -16.06 14.10 4.22
CA ALA A 117 -16.12 15.45 4.78
C ALA A 117 -14.76 16.17 4.71
N ARG A 118 -13.81 15.65 3.91
CA ARG A 118 -12.56 16.36 3.66
C ARG A 118 -12.84 17.66 2.96
N ARG A 119 -12.12 18.71 3.33
CA ARG A 119 -12.21 20.02 2.65
C ARG A 119 -11.21 20.06 1.49
N VAL A 120 -11.55 20.77 0.44
CA VAL A 120 -10.57 21.21 -0.55
C VAL A 120 -9.71 22.28 0.12
N GLY A 121 -8.44 21.99 0.33
CA GLY A 121 -7.46 22.92 0.89
C GLY A 121 -6.49 23.38 -0.20
N LEU A 122 -5.78 24.48 0.06
CA LEU A 122 -4.68 24.91 -0.79
C LEU A 122 -3.47 24.02 -0.51
N THR A 123 -3.18 23.09 -1.40
CA THR A 123 -2.13 22.09 -1.25
C THR A 123 -1.13 22.17 -2.39
N GLY A 124 -0.02 21.46 -2.26
CA GLY A 124 0.93 21.36 -3.38
C GLY A 124 0.35 20.67 -4.62
N LEU A 125 -0.69 19.82 -4.46
CA LEU A 125 -1.33 19.11 -5.56
C LEU A 125 -2.17 20.03 -6.44
N ASP A 126 -2.90 20.99 -5.85
CA ASP A 126 -3.67 21.99 -6.61
C ASP A 126 -2.81 23.17 -7.06
N GLY A 127 -1.49 23.12 -6.82
CA GLY A 127 -0.57 24.19 -7.15
C GLY A 127 -0.80 25.44 -6.31
N HIS A 128 -1.24 25.28 -5.04
CA HIS A 128 -1.56 26.37 -4.12
C HIS A 128 -2.68 27.30 -4.65
N GLY A 129 -3.73 26.69 -5.21
CA GLY A 129 -4.88 27.40 -5.73
C GLY A 129 -4.79 27.76 -7.22
N ARG A 130 -3.83 27.22 -7.96
CA ARG A 130 -3.76 27.37 -9.42
C ARG A 130 -4.79 26.51 -10.15
N VAL A 131 -5.17 25.38 -9.53
CA VAL A 131 -6.25 24.51 -10.01
C VAL A 131 -7.54 24.94 -9.33
N ALA A 132 -8.62 25.08 -10.09
CA ALA A 132 -9.92 25.45 -9.55
C ALA A 132 -10.45 24.36 -8.58
N PRO A 133 -11.18 24.73 -7.52
CA PRO A 133 -11.65 23.77 -6.51
C PRO A 133 -12.52 22.63 -7.07
N ASP A 134 -13.33 22.89 -8.06
CA ASP A 134 -14.20 21.93 -8.75
C ASP A 134 -13.36 20.96 -9.62
N GLU A 135 -12.37 21.48 -10.35
CA GLU A 135 -11.42 20.68 -11.11
C GLU A 135 -10.61 19.74 -10.18
N TYR A 136 -10.12 20.29 -9.06
CA TYR A 136 -9.43 19.49 -8.05
C TYR A 136 -10.36 18.40 -7.45
N ALA A 137 -11.61 18.77 -7.14
CA ALA A 137 -12.56 17.81 -6.56
C ALA A 137 -12.88 16.68 -7.53
N ALA A 138 -13.08 16.98 -8.81
CA ALA A 138 -13.30 15.98 -9.85
C ALA A 138 -12.09 15.03 -9.97
N TRP A 139 -10.88 15.60 -10.05
CA TRP A 139 -9.64 14.81 -10.08
C TRP A 139 -9.47 13.96 -8.81
N ALA A 140 -9.66 14.54 -7.64
CA ALA A 140 -9.43 13.85 -6.36
C ALA A 140 -10.42 12.70 -6.14
N SER A 141 -11.66 12.82 -6.60
CA SER A 141 -12.67 11.75 -6.52
C SER A 141 -12.21 10.47 -7.23
N GLU A 142 -11.44 10.63 -8.29
CA GLU A 142 -10.93 9.53 -9.12
C GLU A 142 -9.53 9.06 -8.70
N HIS A 143 -8.63 9.99 -8.37
CA HIS A 143 -7.20 9.72 -8.24
C HIS A 143 -6.68 9.70 -6.80
N VAL A 144 -7.48 10.12 -5.80
CA VAL A 144 -7.13 9.95 -4.39
C VAL A 144 -7.79 8.68 -3.85
N LEU A 145 -6.98 7.63 -3.65
CA LEU A 145 -7.47 6.32 -3.25
C LEU A 145 -7.43 6.13 -1.73
N LEU A 146 -8.49 5.52 -1.20
CA LEU A 146 -8.52 4.99 0.17
C LEU A 146 -8.42 3.47 0.12
N GLY A 147 -7.42 2.92 0.80
CA GLY A 147 -7.25 1.49 1.02
C GLY A 147 -7.31 1.16 2.50
N VAL A 148 -7.83 -0.02 2.85
CA VAL A 148 -7.86 -0.55 4.22
C VAL A 148 -7.26 -1.94 4.29
N GLN A 149 -6.55 -2.25 5.38
CA GLN A 149 -6.01 -3.59 5.62
C GLN A 149 -7.06 -4.46 6.33
N MET A 150 -7.55 -5.48 5.62
CA MET A 150 -8.60 -6.41 6.06
C MET A 150 -7.98 -7.66 6.70
N GLU A 151 -7.35 -7.50 7.86
CA GLU A 151 -6.53 -8.55 8.48
C GLU A 151 -6.88 -8.82 9.96
N THR A 152 -7.97 -8.24 10.46
CA THR A 152 -8.47 -8.46 11.82
C THR A 152 -9.73 -9.33 11.81
N PRO A 153 -10.05 -10.03 12.92
CA PRO A 153 -11.31 -10.78 13.04
C PRO A 153 -12.54 -9.89 12.88
N GLY A 154 -12.47 -8.64 13.35
CA GLY A 154 -13.55 -7.66 13.22
C GLY A 154 -13.79 -7.28 11.77
N ALA A 155 -12.73 -6.95 11.02
CA ALA A 155 -12.84 -6.65 9.60
C ALA A 155 -13.38 -7.83 8.78
N LEU A 156 -12.97 -9.07 9.11
CA LEU A 156 -13.48 -10.27 8.44
C LEU A 156 -14.96 -10.53 8.74
N ARG A 157 -15.43 -10.22 9.95
CA ARG A 157 -16.84 -10.30 10.33
C ARG A 157 -17.68 -9.28 9.58
N ASP A 158 -17.22 -8.03 9.53
CA ASP A 158 -17.92 -6.91 8.92
C ASP A 158 -17.64 -6.76 7.40
N MET A 159 -17.00 -7.76 6.79
CA MET A 159 -16.46 -7.72 5.42
C MET A 159 -17.45 -7.18 4.40
N ASP A 160 -18.69 -7.67 4.40
CA ASP A 160 -19.67 -7.28 3.39
C ASP A 160 -20.10 -5.81 3.54
N ALA A 161 -20.26 -5.33 4.77
CA ALA A 161 -20.56 -3.93 5.06
C ALA A 161 -19.39 -3.01 4.68
N ILE A 162 -18.15 -3.44 4.93
CA ILE A 162 -16.94 -2.71 4.56
C ILE A 162 -16.83 -2.63 3.03
N LEU A 163 -16.97 -3.75 2.33
CA LEU A 163 -16.81 -3.80 0.88
C LEU A 163 -17.91 -3.04 0.12
N ALA A 164 -19.11 -2.98 0.68
CA ALA A 164 -20.21 -2.19 0.10
C ALA A 164 -20.06 -0.68 0.29
N MET A 165 -19.08 -0.22 1.09
CA MET A 165 -18.96 1.18 1.47
C MET A 165 -18.56 2.07 0.29
N PRO A 166 -19.36 3.11 -0.04
CA PRO A 166 -18.98 4.11 -1.02
C PRO A 166 -17.73 4.89 -0.54
N GLY A 167 -16.81 5.17 -1.47
CA GLY A 167 -15.57 5.88 -1.15
C GLY A 167 -14.42 5.00 -0.67
N LEU A 168 -14.65 3.72 -0.36
CA LEU A 168 -13.57 2.73 -0.23
C LEU A 168 -13.16 2.26 -1.63
N ASP A 169 -11.89 2.38 -1.97
CA ASP A 169 -11.36 2.04 -3.30
C ASP A 169 -10.63 0.70 -3.32
N MET A 170 -9.88 0.40 -2.26
CA MET A 170 -8.92 -0.69 -2.23
C MET A 170 -9.00 -1.45 -0.92
N VAL A 171 -8.81 -2.76 -1.00
CA VAL A 171 -8.59 -3.62 0.17
C VAL A 171 -7.25 -4.32 0.07
N LEU A 172 -6.60 -4.46 1.21
CA LEU A 172 -5.32 -5.10 1.32
C LEU A 172 -5.45 -6.33 2.22
N GLY A 173 -4.88 -7.45 1.76
CA GLY A 173 -4.67 -8.65 2.58
C GLY A 173 -3.21 -8.77 2.98
N GLY A 174 -2.97 -9.17 4.23
CA GLY A 174 -1.64 -9.44 4.76
C GLY A 174 -1.61 -10.76 5.52
N ARG A 175 -1.11 -11.85 4.92
CA ARG A 175 -1.11 -13.19 5.52
C ARG A 175 -0.39 -13.25 6.88
N GLY A 176 0.65 -12.41 7.08
CA GLY A 176 1.42 -12.40 8.32
C GLY A 176 0.57 -11.99 9.53
N THR A 177 -0.03 -10.83 9.46
CA THR A 177 -0.90 -10.28 10.50
C THR A 177 -2.18 -11.11 10.64
N LEU A 178 -2.78 -11.52 9.51
CA LEU A 178 -3.95 -12.38 9.50
C LEU A 178 -3.71 -13.72 10.21
N ALA A 179 -2.54 -14.35 10.00
CA ALA A 179 -2.17 -15.59 10.71
C ALA A 179 -2.10 -15.38 12.23
N SER A 180 -1.54 -14.25 12.67
CA SER A 180 -1.48 -13.91 14.09
C SER A 180 -2.87 -13.75 14.70
N HIS A 181 -3.75 -13.01 14.02
CA HIS A 181 -5.13 -12.79 14.47
C HIS A 181 -6.01 -14.06 14.43
N LEU A 182 -5.72 -15.00 13.53
CA LEU A 182 -6.41 -16.28 13.46
C LEU A 182 -5.85 -17.36 14.42
N GLY A 183 -4.90 -16.97 15.30
CA GLY A 183 -4.31 -17.85 16.33
C GLY A 183 -3.28 -18.84 15.79
N VAL A 184 -2.69 -18.57 14.60
CA VAL A 184 -1.66 -19.38 13.97
C VAL A 184 -0.45 -18.52 13.57
N PRO A 185 0.21 -17.82 14.52
CA PRO A 185 1.26 -16.86 14.22
C PRO A 185 2.41 -17.50 13.44
N GLY A 186 2.93 -16.80 12.44
CA GLY A 186 4.01 -17.27 11.57
C GLY A 186 3.60 -18.27 10.48
N GLN A 187 2.41 -18.88 10.58
CA GLN A 187 1.93 -19.90 9.64
C GLN A 187 1.12 -19.28 8.50
N ARG A 188 1.79 -18.55 7.60
CA ARG A 188 1.15 -17.80 6.51
C ARG A 188 0.33 -18.66 5.53
N ASP A 189 0.71 -19.92 5.39
CA ASP A 189 0.06 -20.87 4.47
C ASP A 189 -0.86 -21.85 5.20
N HIS A 190 -1.21 -21.55 6.47
CA HIS A 190 -2.18 -22.34 7.21
C HIS A 190 -3.57 -22.28 6.52
N PRO A 191 -4.34 -23.41 6.45
CA PRO A 191 -5.62 -23.46 5.73
C PRO A 191 -6.59 -22.33 6.12
N LYS A 192 -6.70 -21.99 7.40
CA LYS A 192 -7.54 -20.87 7.87
C LYS A 192 -7.15 -19.52 7.25
N VAL A 193 -5.85 -19.26 7.06
CA VAL A 193 -5.34 -18.02 6.47
C VAL A 193 -5.64 -17.97 4.98
N LEU A 194 -5.39 -19.09 4.29
CA LEU A 194 -5.65 -19.19 2.85
C LEU A 194 -7.14 -19.08 2.53
N GLU A 195 -8.01 -19.71 3.35
CA GLU A 195 -9.47 -19.62 3.21
C GLU A 195 -9.97 -18.17 3.42
N ALA A 196 -9.50 -17.51 4.49
CA ALA A 196 -9.89 -16.13 4.80
C ALA A 196 -9.42 -15.16 3.68
N GLU A 197 -8.19 -15.33 3.18
CA GLU A 197 -7.66 -14.56 2.05
C GLU A 197 -8.47 -14.81 0.77
N ALA A 198 -8.74 -16.05 0.43
CA ALA A 198 -9.51 -16.41 -0.77
C ALA A 198 -10.93 -15.83 -0.72
N ARG A 199 -11.59 -15.90 0.44
CA ARG A 199 -12.89 -15.28 0.67
C ARG A 199 -12.85 -13.76 0.50
N LEU A 200 -11.85 -13.09 1.10
CA LEU A 200 -11.67 -11.64 0.95
C LEU A 200 -11.50 -11.26 -0.52
N MET A 201 -10.62 -11.95 -1.25
CA MET A 201 -10.35 -11.67 -2.66
C MET A 201 -11.61 -11.81 -3.52
N GLU A 202 -12.37 -12.88 -3.31
CA GLU A 202 -13.60 -13.13 -4.07
C GLU A 202 -14.66 -12.06 -3.79
N ARG A 203 -14.89 -11.73 -2.51
CA ARG A 203 -15.88 -10.71 -2.13
C ARG A 203 -15.48 -9.31 -2.59
N ALA A 204 -14.17 -8.97 -2.51
CA ALA A 204 -13.64 -7.70 -2.99
C ALA A 204 -13.78 -7.56 -4.51
N ARG A 205 -13.56 -8.65 -5.27
CA ARG A 205 -13.77 -8.67 -6.72
C ARG A 205 -15.24 -8.41 -7.07
N GLN A 206 -16.17 -9.10 -6.41
CA GLN A 206 -17.61 -8.89 -6.59
C GLN A 206 -18.05 -7.46 -6.28
N ALA A 207 -17.42 -6.83 -5.28
CA ALA A 207 -17.66 -5.44 -4.92
C ALA A 207 -16.92 -4.41 -5.80
N GLY A 208 -16.16 -4.84 -6.83
CA GLY A 208 -15.41 -3.97 -7.74
C GLY A 208 -14.26 -3.20 -7.07
N LYS A 209 -13.72 -3.73 -5.96
CA LYS A 209 -12.61 -3.08 -5.24
C LYS A 209 -11.25 -3.48 -5.83
N ILE A 210 -10.29 -2.56 -5.77
CA ILE A 210 -8.90 -2.89 -6.07
C ILE A 210 -8.39 -3.83 -4.99
N ILE A 211 -7.92 -5.00 -5.39
CA ILE A 211 -7.34 -5.98 -4.47
C ILE A 211 -5.83 -5.82 -4.48
N SER A 212 -5.26 -5.60 -3.32
CA SER A 212 -3.83 -5.46 -3.15
C SER A 212 -3.27 -6.45 -2.15
N VAL A 213 -2.08 -6.95 -2.44
CA VAL A 213 -1.34 -7.84 -1.53
C VAL A 213 0.07 -7.31 -1.31
N THR A 214 0.66 -7.73 -0.20
CA THR A 214 2.06 -7.49 0.09
C THR A 214 2.80 -8.80 0.03
N TYR A 215 3.74 -8.90 -0.90
CA TYR A 215 4.67 -10.03 -0.99
C TYR A 215 5.96 -9.67 -0.26
N LEU A 216 6.13 -10.23 0.93
CA LEU A 216 7.35 -10.14 1.72
C LEU A 216 7.95 -11.54 1.88
N PRO A 217 9.23 -11.73 1.63
CA PRO A 217 10.20 -10.82 0.99
C PRO A 217 10.51 -11.27 -0.45
N VAL A 218 10.71 -10.34 -1.36
CA VAL A 218 11.41 -10.66 -2.62
C VAL A 218 12.90 -10.84 -2.28
N ARG A 219 13.21 -11.94 -1.62
CA ARG A 219 14.60 -12.27 -1.26
C ARG A 219 15.39 -12.80 -2.43
N ASP A 220 14.70 -13.25 -3.48
CA ASP A 220 15.30 -13.80 -4.68
C ASP A 220 14.50 -13.38 -5.93
N PRO A 221 15.12 -12.66 -6.88
CA PRO A 221 14.49 -12.34 -8.16
C PRO A 221 14.03 -13.56 -8.95
N ALA A 222 14.56 -14.76 -8.68
CA ALA A 222 14.09 -16.01 -9.27
C ALA A 222 12.75 -16.49 -8.70
N GLN A 223 12.34 -15.99 -7.53
CA GLN A 223 11.06 -16.34 -6.89
C GLN A 223 9.90 -15.46 -7.41
N VAL A 224 9.69 -15.46 -8.71
CA VAL A 224 8.62 -14.67 -9.35
C VAL A 224 7.30 -15.44 -9.46
N GLU A 225 7.32 -16.78 -9.33
CA GLU A 225 6.13 -17.62 -9.50
C GLU A 225 4.96 -17.26 -8.56
N PRO A 226 5.17 -17.00 -7.27
CA PRO A 226 4.08 -16.55 -6.41
C PRO A 226 3.43 -15.23 -6.86
N VAL A 227 4.22 -14.31 -7.41
CA VAL A 227 3.71 -13.04 -7.94
C VAL A 227 2.91 -13.28 -9.21
N ARG A 228 3.38 -14.15 -10.10
CA ARG A 228 2.66 -14.56 -11.32
C ARG A 228 1.33 -15.24 -10.98
N ASP A 229 1.33 -16.14 -10.00
CA ASP A 229 0.12 -16.81 -9.51
C ASP A 229 -0.92 -15.78 -9.00
N TRP A 230 -0.49 -14.81 -8.20
CA TRP A 230 -1.39 -13.76 -7.73
C TRP A 230 -1.98 -12.93 -8.87
N VAL A 231 -1.15 -12.53 -9.83
CA VAL A 231 -1.62 -11.81 -11.02
C VAL A 231 -2.62 -12.66 -11.81
N ALA A 232 -2.32 -13.93 -12.03
CA ALA A 232 -3.22 -14.87 -12.71
C ALA A 232 -4.55 -15.05 -11.95
N ARG A 233 -4.54 -14.96 -10.63
CA ARG A 233 -5.73 -15.00 -9.76
C ARG A 233 -6.49 -13.68 -9.67
N GLY A 234 -6.05 -12.65 -10.41
CA GLY A 234 -6.74 -11.37 -10.51
C GLY A 234 -6.41 -10.39 -9.38
N ILE A 235 -5.20 -10.44 -8.82
CA ILE A 235 -4.69 -9.39 -7.93
C ILE A 235 -4.33 -8.18 -8.76
N HIS A 236 -4.81 -7.00 -8.36
CA HIS A 236 -4.67 -5.76 -9.12
C HIS A 236 -3.40 -4.97 -8.74
N SER A 237 -2.89 -5.16 -7.51
CA SER A 237 -1.77 -4.37 -7.00
C SER A 237 -0.89 -5.22 -6.07
N VAL A 238 0.40 -5.25 -6.32
CA VAL A 238 1.35 -6.04 -5.52
C VAL A 238 2.46 -5.14 -5.00
N ALA A 239 2.63 -5.10 -3.67
CA ALA A 239 3.83 -4.55 -3.07
C ALA A 239 4.90 -5.65 -2.99
N LEU A 240 6.00 -5.48 -3.73
CA LEU A 240 7.03 -6.50 -3.95
C LEU A 240 8.06 -6.59 -2.80
N GLY A 241 7.83 -5.98 -1.66
CA GLY A 241 8.74 -6.00 -0.52
C GLY A 241 8.97 -4.62 0.08
N LEU A 242 10.16 -4.45 0.63
CA LEU A 242 10.63 -3.22 1.28
C LEU A 242 11.80 -2.63 0.50
N ASP A 243 11.96 -1.31 0.55
CA ASP A 243 13.15 -0.62 0.05
C ASP A 243 14.45 -1.11 0.72
N ALA A 244 14.38 -1.57 1.97
CA ALA A 244 15.50 -2.15 2.70
C ALA A 244 15.87 -3.58 2.28
N ASP A 245 15.13 -4.22 1.37
CA ASP A 245 15.40 -5.61 0.95
C ASP A 245 16.73 -5.78 0.18
N PHE A 246 17.39 -4.69 -0.25
CA PHE A 246 18.76 -4.72 -0.80
C PHE A 246 19.76 -5.39 0.14
N VAL A 247 19.53 -5.37 1.43
CA VAL A 247 20.35 -6.05 2.44
C VAL A 247 20.45 -7.57 2.15
N HIS A 248 19.36 -8.17 1.66
CA HIS A 248 19.33 -9.59 1.33
C HIS A 248 20.13 -9.88 0.05
N VAL A 249 20.19 -8.95 -0.89
CA VAL A 249 21.03 -9.05 -2.10
C VAL A 249 22.50 -9.09 -1.70
N TYR A 250 22.94 -8.13 -0.89
CA TYR A 250 24.34 -8.09 -0.42
C TYR A 250 24.71 -9.29 0.45
N ARG A 251 23.85 -9.76 1.35
CA ARG A 251 24.11 -10.97 2.13
C ARG A 251 24.33 -12.19 1.26
N ARG A 252 23.56 -12.36 0.19
CA ARG A 252 23.74 -13.47 -0.76
C ARG A 252 25.04 -13.35 -1.54
N LEU A 253 25.39 -12.15 -2.03
CA LEU A 253 26.66 -11.92 -2.70
C LEU A 253 27.83 -12.25 -1.77
N LEU A 254 27.79 -11.77 -0.53
CA LEU A 254 28.84 -12.08 0.45
C LEU A 254 28.95 -13.58 0.74
N ALA A 255 27.82 -14.28 0.90
CA ALA A 255 27.81 -15.71 1.11
C ALA A 255 28.36 -16.50 -0.12
N ALA A 256 28.10 -16.00 -1.33
CA ALA A 256 28.59 -16.65 -2.56
C ALA A 256 30.11 -16.46 -2.78
N VAL A 257 30.69 -15.37 -2.27
CA VAL A 257 32.13 -15.08 -2.41
C VAL A 257 32.95 -15.47 -1.16
N ALA A 258 32.30 -15.77 -0.03
CA ALA A 258 32.97 -16.24 1.15
C ALA A 258 33.64 -17.61 0.83
N PRO A 259 34.92 -17.80 1.16
CA PRO A 259 35.54 -19.12 0.99
C PRO A 259 34.74 -20.15 1.79
N ALA A 260 34.47 -21.32 1.19
CA ALA A 260 33.88 -22.45 1.90
C ALA A 260 34.64 -22.60 3.21
N ALA A 261 33.93 -22.57 4.34
CA ALA A 261 34.57 -22.71 5.65
C ALA A 261 35.46 -23.97 5.57
N SER A 262 36.77 -23.77 5.60
CA SER A 262 37.74 -24.82 5.55
C SER A 262 37.40 -25.82 6.65
N GLY A 263 37.15 -27.06 6.25
CA GLY A 263 36.65 -28.12 7.08
C GLY A 263 37.35 -28.19 8.43
N GLU A 264 36.61 -28.69 9.36
CA GLU A 264 37.02 -29.10 10.70
C GLU A 264 38.51 -29.47 10.78
N ARG A 265 39.26 -28.68 11.55
CA ARG A 265 40.55 -29.19 12.03
C ARG A 265 40.24 -30.31 13.02
N GLN A 266 40.30 -31.53 12.51
CA GLN A 266 40.47 -32.68 13.38
C GLN A 266 41.79 -32.50 14.13
N SER A 267 41.72 -32.34 15.41
CA SER A 267 42.77 -32.64 16.35
C SER A 267 42.15 -33.05 17.67
#